data_238c23915adbe4419e49345896ad67ad
#
_entry.id   238c23915adbe4419e49345896ad67ad
#
_cell.length_a   1.000
_cell.length_b   1.000
_cell.length_c   1.000
_cell.angle_alpha   90.00
_cell.angle_beta   90.00
_cell.angle_gamma   90.00
#
_symmetry.space_group_name_H-M   'P 1'
#
loop_
_entity.id
_entity.type
_entity.pdbx_description
1 polymer ?
#
loop_
_entity_poly.entity_id
_entity_poly.type
_entity_poly.pdbx_seq_one_letter_code
_entity_poly.pdbx_strand_id
1 'polypeptide(L)'
;MRKLTHQELVEQRLSEAEASTTPRFPVIVILDDIRSLYNVGSIFRSADAFRVQQLILTGFTPTPPRKEIAKTALGADTTVPWTYVPTAVEAVTSLRANGTRVLAVELTEGAIPIGELGTGNGEPGTRHLAP
;
A
#
# COMPACT_ATOMS: atom_id res chain seq x y z
N MET A 1 -31.30 11.91 -10.23
CA MET A 1 -30.12 11.69 -9.36
C MET A 1 -29.52 13.04 -8.98
N ARG A 2 -29.39 13.33 -7.68
CA ARG A 2 -28.75 14.54 -7.15
C ARG A 2 -27.30 14.22 -6.75
N LYS A 3 -26.37 15.11 -7.09
CA LYS A 3 -25.01 15.02 -6.56
C LYS A 3 -25.01 15.38 -5.08
N LEU A 4 -24.22 14.65 -4.28
CA LEU A 4 -23.99 15.02 -2.89
C LEU A 4 -23.20 16.33 -2.82
N THR A 5 -23.53 17.16 -1.84
CA THR A 5 -22.76 18.36 -1.55
C THR A 5 -21.43 17.99 -0.86
N HIS A 6 -20.50 18.93 -0.86
CA HIS A 6 -19.21 18.72 -0.16
C HIS A 6 -19.43 18.43 1.33
N GLN A 7 -20.39 19.10 1.96
CA GLN A 7 -20.71 18.92 3.37
C GLN A 7 -21.22 17.50 3.65
N GLU A 8 -22.17 17.00 2.85
CA GLU A 8 -22.68 15.62 2.96
C GLU A 8 -21.57 14.57 2.73
N LEU A 9 -20.59 14.85 1.87
CA LEU A 9 -19.45 13.98 1.68
C LEU A 9 -18.50 13.99 2.88
N VAL A 10 -18.31 15.14 3.53
CA VAL A 10 -17.49 15.27 4.73
C VAL A 10 -18.13 14.57 5.92
N GLU A 11 -19.45 14.69 6.10
CA GLU A 11 -20.22 14.02 7.15
C GLU A 11 -20.20 12.49 7.04
N GLN A 12 -20.02 11.95 5.81
CA GLN A 12 -19.91 10.52 5.57
C GLN A 12 -18.48 9.97 5.75
N ARG A 13 -17.49 10.85 5.91
CA ARG A 13 -16.11 10.41 6.16
C ARG A 13 -15.96 10.00 7.62
N LEU A 14 -15.20 8.92 7.81
CA LEU A 14 -14.75 8.55 9.14
C LEU A 14 -13.90 9.69 9.73
N SER A 15 -14.10 10.02 10.99
CA SER A 15 -13.18 10.86 11.74
C SER A 15 -11.81 10.17 11.86
N GLU A 16 -10.75 10.92 12.14
CA GLU A 16 -9.41 10.34 12.35
C GLU A 16 -9.41 9.26 13.44
N ALA A 17 -10.18 9.46 14.50
CA ALA A 17 -10.33 8.48 15.58
C ALA A 17 -11.02 7.19 15.10
N GLU A 18 -12.10 7.30 14.34
CA GLU A 18 -12.79 6.15 13.75
C GLU A 18 -11.92 5.45 12.70
N ALA A 19 -11.20 6.20 11.87
CA ALA A 19 -10.30 5.64 10.87
C ALA A 19 -9.16 4.83 11.50
N SER A 20 -8.66 5.25 12.66
CA SER A 20 -7.58 4.56 13.39
C SER A 20 -8.05 3.24 14.02
N THR A 21 -9.30 3.15 14.44
CA THR A 21 -9.87 1.97 15.12
C THR A 21 -10.56 0.99 14.17
N THR A 22 -10.92 1.43 12.96
CA THR A 22 -11.60 0.57 11.99
C THR A 22 -10.62 -0.47 11.41
N PRO A 23 -10.99 -1.78 11.36
CA PRO A 23 -10.11 -2.83 10.86
C PRO A 23 -9.60 -2.57 9.43
N ARG A 24 -8.33 -2.82 9.18
CA ARG A 24 -7.70 -2.74 7.86
C ARG A 24 -7.58 -4.12 7.24
N PHE A 25 -7.56 -4.18 5.91
CA PHE A 25 -7.32 -5.44 5.20
C PHE A 25 -5.87 -5.90 5.43
N PRO A 26 -5.63 -7.23 5.58
CA PRO A 26 -4.31 -7.78 5.85
C PRO A 26 -3.41 -7.75 4.60
N VAL A 27 -3.28 -6.58 4.01
CA VAL A 27 -2.42 -6.31 2.86
C VAL A 27 -1.36 -5.31 3.27
N ILE A 28 -0.11 -5.67 3.05
CA ILE A 28 1.05 -4.80 3.26
C ILE A 28 1.61 -4.44 1.88
N VAL A 29 1.89 -3.16 1.65
CA VAL A 29 2.50 -2.70 0.39
C VAL A 29 3.91 -2.22 0.68
N ILE A 30 4.89 -2.75 -0.04
CA ILE A 30 6.29 -2.31 0.01
C ILE A 30 6.53 -1.36 -1.15
N LEU A 31 7.05 -0.18 -0.85
CA LEU A 31 7.50 0.81 -1.82
C LEU A 31 9.01 0.74 -1.89
N ASP A 32 9.53 0.09 -2.92
CA ASP A 32 10.96 -0.10 -3.10
C ASP A 32 11.53 0.92 -4.08
N ASP A 33 12.45 1.75 -3.59
CA ASP A 33 13.17 2.75 -4.38
C ASP A 33 12.27 3.68 -5.21
N ILE A 34 11.10 4.06 -4.69
CA ILE A 34 10.19 4.99 -5.37
C ILE A 34 10.75 6.42 -5.28
N ARG A 35 11.20 6.98 -6.41
CA ARG A 35 11.84 8.29 -6.45
C ARG A 35 10.87 9.46 -6.27
N SER A 36 9.69 9.35 -6.85
CA SER A 36 8.72 10.44 -6.91
C SER A 36 7.96 10.62 -5.61
N LEU A 37 8.18 11.77 -4.94
CA LEU A 37 7.39 12.12 -3.75
C LEU A 37 5.90 12.20 -4.03
N TYR A 38 5.49 12.67 -5.23
CA TYR A 38 4.08 12.71 -5.60
C TYR A 38 3.48 11.31 -5.77
N ASN A 39 4.26 10.36 -6.31
CA ASN A 39 3.82 8.97 -6.41
C ASN A 39 3.68 8.34 -5.03
N VAL A 40 4.62 8.58 -4.12
CA VAL A 40 4.52 8.11 -2.73
C VAL A 40 3.24 8.61 -2.09
N GLY A 41 2.94 9.92 -2.19
CA GLY A 41 1.70 10.47 -1.65
C GLY A 41 0.44 9.87 -2.31
N SER A 42 0.46 9.64 -3.62
CA SER A 42 -0.66 8.99 -4.33
C SER A 42 -0.87 7.55 -3.86
N ILE A 43 0.21 6.83 -3.54
CA ILE A 43 0.14 5.47 -2.99
C ILE A 43 -0.44 5.50 -1.57
N PHE A 44 -0.03 6.45 -0.72
CA PHE A 44 -0.66 6.66 0.59
C PHE A 44 -2.17 6.86 0.46
N ARG A 45 -2.60 7.73 -0.47
CA ARG A 45 -4.02 7.97 -0.72
C ARG A 45 -4.76 6.72 -1.17
N SER A 46 -4.19 5.93 -2.06
CA SER A 46 -4.76 4.66 -2.49
C SER A 46 -4.81 3.64 -1.36
N ALA A 47 -3.74 3.55 -0.57
CA ALA A 47 -3.66 2.67 0.59
C ALA A 47 -4.73 2.99 1.64
N ASP A 48 -5.04 4.27 1.84
CA ASP A 48 -6.14 4.69 2.72
C ASP A 48 -7.50 4.28 2.16
N ALA A 49 -7.73 4.57 0.87
CA ALA A 49 -8.99 4.24 0.20
C ALA A 49 -9.30 2.74 0.20
N PHE A 50 -8.28 1.90 0.00
CA PHE A 50 -8.38 0.44 0.05
C PHE A 50 -8.16 -0.16 1.45
N ARG A 51 -7.96 0.68 2.46
CA ARG A 51 -7.74 0.26 3.85
C ARG A 51 -6.60 -0.75 4.01
N VAL A 52 -5.51 -0.53 3.30
CA VAL A 52 -4.27 -1.31 3.40
C VAL A 52 -3.77 -1.27 4.85
N GLN A 53 -3.32 -2.41 5.36
CA GLN A 53 -2.87 -2.55 6.74
C GLN A 53 -1.67 -1.65 7.04
N GLN A 54 -0.69 -1.62 6.15
CA GLN A 54 0.57 -0.89 6.35
C GLN A 54 1.29 -0.64 5.03
N LEU A 55 2.04 0.45 4.96
CA LEU A 55 3.08 0.68 3.97
C LEU A 55 4.47 0.44 4.58
N ILE A 56 5.36 -0.18 3.83
CA ILE A 56 6.79 -0.30 4.16
C ILE A 56 7.55 0.45 3.07
N LEU A 57 8.29 1.48 3.46
CA LEU A 57 9.10 2.28 2.55
C LEU A 57 10.54 1.78 2.65
N THR A 58 11.18 1.51 1.50
CA THR A 58 12.53 0.95 1.49
C THR A 58 13.48 1.74 0.58
N GLY A 59 14.75 1.60 0.83
CA GLY A 59 15.81 2.23 0.05
C GLY A 59 15.74 3.75 0.10
N PHE A 60 15.81 4.39 -1.06
CA PHE A 60 15.70 5.85 -1.17
C PHE A 60 14.25 6.36 -1.32
N THR A 61 13.24 5.53 -1.08
CA THR A 61 11.85 5.99 -1.05
C THR A 61 11.69 7.09 0.00
N PRO A 62 11.24 8.30 -0.38
CA PRO A 62 11.06 9.39 0.56
C PRO A 62 9.93 9.08 1.54
N THR A 63 10.15 9.50 2.79
CA THR A 63 9.21 9.28 3.89
C THR A 63 8.48 10.57 4.29
N PRO A 64 7.25 10.49 4.82
CA PRO A 64 6.64 11.63 5.51
C PRO A 64 7.51 12.12 6.69
N PRO A 65 7.39 13.41 7.11
CA PRO A 65 6.54 14.44 6.53
C PRO A 65 7.27 15.22 5.41
N ARG A 66 6.69 15.29 4.25
CA ARG A 66 7.17 16.09 3.12
C ARG A 66 5.99 16.75 2.43
N LYS A 67 6.12 18.03 2.04
CA LYS A 67 5.04 18.81 1.42
C LYS A 67 4.52 18.16 0.13
N GLU A 68 5.43 17.61 -0.67
CA GLU A 68 5.11 16.98 -1.94
C GLU A 68 4.33 15.67 -1.74
N ILE A 69 4.65 14.91 -0.67
CA ILE A 69 3.89 13.72 -0.30
C ILE A 69 2.49 14.13 0.17
N ALA A 70 2.40 15.07 1.12
CA ALA A 70 1.14 15.55 1.67
C ALA A 70 0.20 16.09 0.59
N LYS A 71 0.75 16.75 -0.46
CA LYS A 71 -0.03 17.34 -1.55
C LYS A 71 -0.85 16.30 -2.33
N THR A 72 -0.38 15.07 -2.47
CA THR A 72 -1.08 14.00 -3.18
C THR A 72 -1.69 12.97 -2.24
N ALA A 73 -1.17 12.85 -1.02
CA ALA A 73 -1.72 11.97 0.01
C ALA A 73 -3.08 12.47 0.56
N LEU A 74 -3.30 13.80 0.57
CA LEU A 74 -4.53 14.43 1.06
C LEU A 74 -4.91 13.97 2.48
N GLY A 75 -3.93 13.91 3.39
CA GLY A 75 -4.08 13.48 4.78
C GLY A 75 -3.82 11.99 5.03
N ALA A 76 -3.74 11.16 3.99
CA ALA A 76 -3.48 9.73 4.16
C ALA A 76 -2.10 9.42 4.73
N ASP A 77 -1.13 10.33 4.57
CA ASP A 77 0.22 10.22 5.15
C ASP A 77 0.24 10.30 6.69
N THR A 78 -0.85 10.76 7.30
CA THR A 78 -1.03 10.79 8.77
C THR A 78 -1.91 9.66 9.28
N THR A 79 -2.72 9.03 8.45
CA THR A 79 -3.71 8.01 8.83
C THR A 79 -3.30 6.59 8.48
N VAL A 80 -2.57 6.39 7.38
CA VAL A 80 -2.07 5.06 6.98
C VAL A 80 -0.82 4.71 7.78
N PRO A 81 -0.81 3.58 8.50
CA PRO A 81 0.39 3.13 9.19
C PRO A 81 1.53 2.88 8.20
N TRP A 82 2.73 3.34 8.53
CA TRP A 82 3.91 3.09 7.71
C TRP A 82 5.17 2.92 8.54
N THR A 83 6.14 2.22 7.99
CA THR A 83 7.48 2.07 8.56
C THR A 83 8.52 2.22 7.46
N TYR A 84 9.76 2.53 7.87
CA TYR A 84 10.91 2.51 6.97
C TYR A 84 11.80 1.32 7.32
N VAL A 85 12.25 0.61 6.29
CA VAL A 85 13.23 -0.48 6.39
C VAL A 85 14.34 -0.21 5.35
N PRO A 86 15.63 -0.36 5.69
CA PRO A 86 16.72 0.02 4.80
C PRO A 86 16.66 -0.63 3.41
N THR A 87 16.25 -1.88 3.31
CA THR A 87 16.19 -2.60 2.02
C THR A 87 14.90 -3.40 1.87
N ALA A 88 14.43 -3.56 0.63
CA ALA A 88 13.30 -4.42 0.33
C ALA A 88 13.59 -5.89 0.71
N VAL A 89 14.84 -6.33 0.61
CA VAL A 89 15.25 -7.68 1.00
C VAL A 89 14.98 -7.94 2.48
N GLU A 90 15.35 -7.01 3.36
CA GLU A 90 15.06 -7.12 4.79
C GLU A 90 13.56 -7.18 5.07
N ALA A 91 12.79 -6.28 4.43
CA ALA A 91 11.33 -6.23 4.58
C ALA A 91 10.68 -7.55 4.14
N VAL A 92 11.04 -8.05 2.95
CA VAL A 92 10.52 -9.30 2.38
C VAL A 92 10.91 -10.50 3.25
N THR A 93 12.17 -10.57 3.70
CA THR A 93 12.66 -11.66 4.54
C THR A 93 11.87 -11.74 5.84
N SER A 94 11.66 -10.60 6.50
CA SER A 94 10.86 -10.53 7.73
C SER A 94 9.41 -10.96 7.54
N LEU A 95 8.77 -10.48 6.47
CA LEU A 95 7.38 -10.84 6.16
C LEU A 95 7.22 -12.33 5.84
N ARG A 96 8.13 -12.89 5.06
CA ARG A 96 8.11 -14.33 4.73
C ARG A 96 8.36 -15.21 5.95
N ALA A 97 9.24 -14.79 6.86
CA ALA A 97 9.48 -15.51 8.12
C ALA A 97 8.20 -15.59 8.99
N ASN A 98 7.30 -14.60 8.84
CA ASN A 98 6.00 -14.58 9.51
C ASN A 98 4.87 -15.26 8.68
N GLY A 99 5.22 -15.99 7.62
CA GLY A 99 4.26 -16.71 6.78
C GLY A 99 3.49 -15.83 5.78
N THR A 100 3.88 -14.57 5.60
CA THR A 100 3.22 -13.67 4.64
C THR A 100 3.62 -14.04 3.21
N ARG A 101 2.62 -14.21 2.34
CA ARG A 101 2.86 -14.36 0.90
C ARG A 101 3.28 -13.02 0.31
N VAL A 102 4.38 -13.00 -0.42
CA VAL A 102 4.90 -11.79 -1.07
C VAL A 102 4.79 -11.91 -2.58
N LEU A 103 4.29 -10.86 -3.22
CA LEU A 103 4.19 -10.72 -4.67
C LEU A 103 5.00 -9.49 -5.09
N ALA A 104 5.83 -9.63 -6.11
CA ALA A 104 6.49 -8.50 -6.75
C ALA A 104 5.62 -8.00 -7.93
N VAL A 105 5.38 -6.70 -7.98
CA VAL A 105 4.66 -6.06 -9.08
C VAL A 105 5.67 -5.30 -9.93
N GLU A 106 6.01 -5.88 -11.09
CA GLU A 106 7.00 -5.33 -12.00
C GLU A 106 6.69 -5.74 -13.46
N LEU A 107 7.15 -4.94 -14.40
CA LEU A 107 7.08 -5.24 -15.83
C LEU A 107 8.37 -5.96 -16.25
N THR A 108 8.34 -7.29 -16.18
CA THR A 108 9.48 -8.14 -16.52
C THR A 108 9.10 -9.22 -17.52
N GLU A 109 10.09 -9.76 -18.21
CA GLU A 109 9.88 -10.94 -19.04
C GLU A 109 9.39 -12.10 -18.18
N GLY A 110 8.31 -12.76 -18.61
CA GLY A 110 7.67 -13.84 -17.85
C GLY A 110 6.75 -13.39 -16.71
N ALA A 111 6.49 -12.09 -16.55
CA ALA A 111 5.49 -11.60 -15.60
C ALA A 111 4.10 -12.18 -15.91
N ILE A 112 3.38 -12.55 -14.86
CA ILE A 112 2.01 -13.07 -14.96
C ILE A 112 1.05 -11.88 -14.78
N PRO A 113 0.05 -11.70 -15.67
CA PRO A 113 -0.98 -10.69 -15.46
C PRO A 113 -1.66 -10.84 -14.09
N ILE A 114 -1.91 -9.73 -13.41
CA ILE A 114 -2.47 -9.75 -12.05
C ILE A 114 -3.84 -10.48 -11.99
N GLY A 115 -4.62 -10.45 -13.06
CA GLY A 115 -5.89 -11.15 -13.16
C GLY A 115 -5.75 -12.67 -13.21
N GLU A 116 -4.56 -13.20 -13.50
CA GLU A 116 -4.25 -14.64 -13.52
C GLU A 116 -3.70 -15.14 -12.16
N LEU A 117 -3.39 -14.22 -11.25
CA LEU A 117 -3.03 -14.56 -9.88
C LEU A 117 -4.29 -15.01 -9.14
N GLY A 118 -4.64 -16.26 -9.26
CA GLY A 118 -5.86 -16.82 -8.71
C GLY A 118 -6.24 -16.25 -7.33
N THR A 119 -7.47 -15.83 -7.22
CA THR A 119 -8.09 -15.34 -5.97
C THR A 119 -8.51 -16.49 -5.05
N GLY A 120 -8.10 -17.72 -5.37
CA GLY A 120 -8.67 -18.93 -4.82
C GLY A 120 -7.96 -19.52 -3.62
N ASN A 121 -8.75 -20.18 -2.81
CA ASN A 121 -8.37 -21.18 -1.81
C ASN A 121 -7.81 -22.48 -2.46
N GLY A 122 -7.29 -22.39 -3.68
CA GLY A 122 -6.58 -23.47 -4.36
C GLY A 122 -5.09 -23.40 -4.05
N GLU A 123 -4.46 -24.55 -3.95
CA GLU A 123 -3.04 -24.68 -3.72
C GLU A 123 -2.22 -23.70 -4.58
N PRO A 124 -1.19 -23.04 -4.02
CA PRO A 124 -0.36 -22.18 -4.80
C PRO A 124 0.32 -23.00 -5.88
N GLY A 125 -0.14 -22.83 -7.11
CA GLY A 125 0.61 -23.32 -8.26
C GLY A 125 2.01 -22.76 -8.13
N THR A 126 2.96 -23.62 -7.81
CA THR A 126 4.39 -23.36 -7.75
C THR A 126 4.85 -23.00 -9.17
N ARG A 127 4.55 -21.77 -9.61
CA ARG A 127 5.30 -21.16 -10.69
C ARG A 127 6.34 -20.27 -10.04
N HIS A 128 7.57 -20.74 -10.13
CA HIS A 128 8.76 -20.02 -9.75
C HIS A 128 8.69 -18.60 -10.34
N LEU A 129 8.52 -17.61 -9.45
CA LEU A 129 9.08 -16.31 -9.74
C LEU A 129 10.59 -16.53 -9.68
N ALA A 130 11.24 -16.35 -10.80
CA ALA A 130 12.68 -16.48 -10.94
C ALA A 130 13.41 -15.59 -9.91
N PRO A 131 14.65 -15.96 -9.54
CA PRO A 131 15.44 -15.31 -8.49
C PRO A 131 15.72 -13.85 -8.80
#